data_d0666135d6eb74f823d0cbc29af2a143
#
_entry.id   d0666135d6eb74f823d0cbc29af2a143
#
_cell.length_a   1.000
_cell.length_b   1.000
_cell.length_c   1.000
_cell.angle_alpha   90.00
_cell.angle_beta   90.00
_cell.angle_gamma   90.00
#
_symmetry.space_group_name_H-M   'P 1'
#
loop_
_entity.id
_entity.type
_entity.pdbx_description
1 polymer ?
#
loop_
_entity_poly.entity_id
_entity_poly.type
_entity_poly.pdbx_seq_one_letter_code
_entity_poly.pdbx_strand_id
1 'polypeptide(L)'
;MTFFDISRKMLKAGFYKYRLYFLCNLSAAALFCCFAVISTNRTFMNGSIVNSSISNNIYLPFFLSAVFLIFFLPVSCQAFLASRKQEYGVMFSLGMSRKEAFENLLFENVLISVLALAIALVAGTVLSFLFFAVIIYAIDVYGVQWQFCPEAYKLTAVLYTVVVAVSFILNAGRLMLDKIGTLMKAQYRAEKIGKIGTILCRLAPNYMTFHLVGLSFVRRHKKEWGLRYLLASLMIAVSVTLAGICLTLYPAFLQDAKSYSPYDMVYSEIYGMNQVPLQDVIHILEKNGVAVEQIIRLPYIRDDVFNYFPVTEINRDFGCDYQIQEGQFLNLFQYDLEDGYEHNIQPVSAVTISGDRKLRSVGTDVKILFNQNPTFADKTLIINDSDFAKLRADTPGGAGIANLFQFQNWEDSYAGVSGVKEYLHENNPLDENEQLYYEISSKVEKYQDAEKSGEFLLFLMAFVIGLIIMAAFLLIHSCIQTEKEENSRAVCSLRLLGMTDKEIVKCLCYKNFLRFIPPAVVGTILSFMPSYYLNESYGMGTNGILAGIVFGVILAIGIFVVIRRYSEKEVKIS
;
A
#
# COMPACT_ATOMS: atom_id res chain seq x y z
N MET A 1 50.37 -12.10 -16.87
CA MET A 1 48.89 -12.05 -16.76
C MET A 1 48.55 -10.72 -16.13
N THR A 2 47.84 -9.86 -16.84
CA THR A 2 47.44 -8.58 -16.25
C THR A 2 46.27 -8.79 -15.30
N PHE A 3 46.14 -7.89 -14.33
CA PHE A 3 45.00 -7.86 -13.38
C PHE A 3 43.64 -7.96 -14.10
N PHE A 4 43.48 -7.32 -15.24
CA PHE A 4 42.29 -7.35 -16.09
C PHE A 4 42.00 -8.73 -16.69
N ASP A 5 43.05 -9.51 -17.03
CA ASP A 5 42.88 -10.86 -17.56
C ASP A 5 42.33 -11.81 -16.51
N ILE A 6 42.74 -11.65 -15.25
CA ILE A 6 42.23 -12.45 -14.12
C ILE A 6 40.76 -12.12 -13.87
N SER A 7 40.43 -10.84 -13.77
CA SER A 7 39.01 -10.39 -13.57
C SER A 7 38.10 -10.87 -14.68
N ARG A 8 38.52 -10.79 -15.95
CA ARG A 8 37.74 -11.28 -17.10
C ARG A 8 37.53 -12.79 -17.09
N LYS A 9 38.52 -13.57 -16.70
CA LYS A 9 38.41 -15.03 -16.55
C LYS A 9 37.48 -15.40 -15.40
N MET A 10 37.58 -14.68 -14.26
CA MET A 10 36.70 -14.86 -13.11
C MET A 10 35.23 -14.50 -13.43
N LEU A 11 35.01 -13.40 -14.15
CA LEU A 11 33.69 -13.02 -14.65
C LEU A 11 33.05 -14.13 -15.50
N LYS A 12 33.83 -14.73 -16.41
CA LYS A 12 33.33 -15.84 -17.24
C LYS A 12 33.05 -17.10 -16.43
N ALA A 13 33.95 -17.48 -15.52
CA ALA A 13 33.80 -18.68 -14.71
C ALA A 13 32.66 -18.56 -13.66
N GLY A 14 32.49 -17.36 -13.08
CA GLY A 14 31.46 -17.07 -12.07
C GLY A 14 30.18 -16.42 -12.59
N PHE A 15 29.91 -16.41 -13.89
CA PHE A 15 28.82 -15.65 -14.53
C PHE A 15 27.47 -15.77 -13.83
N TYR A 16 27.15 -16.95 -13.30
CA TYR A 16 25.89 -17.19 -12.59
C TYR A 16 25.76 -16.40 -11.28
N LYS A 17 26.87 -16.24 -10.52
CA LYS A 17 26.92 -15.46 -9.27
C LYS A 17 26.72 -13.97 -9.56
N TYR A 18 27.33 -13.48 -10.61
CA TYR A 18 27.19 -12.08 -11.07
C TYR A 18 25.81 -11.77 -11.60
N ARG A 19 25.21 -12.70 -12.37
CA ARG A 19 23.85 -12.55 -12.90
C ARG A 19 22.83 -12.34 -11.79
N LEU A 20 22.93 -13.09 -10.70
CA LEU A 20 22.01 -12.96 -9.60
C LEU A 20 22.13 -11.62 -8.88
N TYR A 21 23.37 -11.21 -8.59
CA TYR A 21 23.65 -9.90 -7.99
C TYR A 21 23.19 -8.75 -8.88
N PHE A 22 23.45 -8.86 -10.18
CA PHE A 22 22.92 -7.92 -11.18
C PHE A 22 21.39 -7.82 -11.16
N LEU A 23 20.68 -8.95 -11.17
CA LEU A 23 19.21 -8.96 -11.12
C LEU A 23 18.64 -8.33 -9.82
N CYS A 24 19.30 -8.57 -8.69
CA CYS A 24 18.91 -7.94 -7.43
C CYS A 24 19.07 -6.42 -7.46
N ASN A 25 20.21 -5.93 -8.00
CA ASN A 25 20.45 -4.49 -8.17
C ASN A 25 19.46 -3.88 -9.17
N LEU A 26 19.26 -4.54 -10.31
CA LEU A 26 18.31 -4.12 -11.35
C LEU A 26 16.89 -3.98 -10.79
N SER A 27 16.39 -5.03 -10.13
CA SER A 27 15.02 -5.02 -9.62
C SER A 27 14.78 -3.94 -8.57
N ALA A 28 15.70 -3.78 -7.61
CA ALA A 28 15.56 -2.76 -6.56
C ALA A 28 15.59 -1.33 -7.13
N ALA A 29 16.53 -1.05 -8.05
CA ALA A 29 16.65 0.27 -8.65
C ALA A 29 15.51 0.59 -9.62
N ALA A 30 15.06 -0.39 -10.42
CA ALA A 30 13.94 -0.20 -11.36
C ALA A 30 12.62 0.08 -10.62
N LEU A 31 12.41 -0.61 -9.51
CA LEU A 31 11.25 -0.43 -8.66
C LEU A 31 11.20 0.96 -8.04
N PHE A 32 12.31 1.38 -7.44
CA PHE A 32 12.41 2.72 -6.88
C PHE A 32 12.25 3.80 -7.95
N CYS A 33 12.87 3.62 -9.13
CA CYS A 33 12.72 4.53 -10.26
C CYS A 33 11.26 4.65 -10.71
N CYS A 34 10.52 3.53 -10.81
CA CYS A 34 9.11 3.53 -11.17
C CYS A 34 8.29 4.43 -10.22
N PHE A 35 8.39 4.21 -8.91
CA PHE A 35 7.65 5.02 -7.94
C PHE A 35 8.15 6.46 -7.84
N ALA A 36 9.44 6.72 -8.05
CA ALA A 36 9.98 8.07 -8.13
C ALA A 36 9.39 8.84 -9.32
N VAL A 37 9.25 8.22 -10.50
CA VAL A 37 8.62 8.84 -11.68
C VAL A 37 7.14 9.14 -11.41
N ILE A 38 6.41 8.22 -10.77
CA ILE A 38 4.99 8.41 -10.47
C ILE A 38 4.80 9.55 -9.45
N SER A 39 5.57 9.55 -8.35
CA SER A 39 5.46 10.53 -7.28
C SER A 39 5.91 11.95 -7.67
N THR A 40 6.67 12.09 -8.75
CA THR A 40 7.10 13.39 -9.28
C THR A 40 6.30 13.85 -10.49
N ASN A 41 5.34 13.06 -10.95
CA ASN A 41 4.51 13.41 -12.10
C ASN A 41 3.48 14.49 -11.73
N ARG A 42 3.55 15.64 -12.39
CA ARG A 42 2.71 16.80 -12.09
C ARG A 42 1.23 16.58 -12.39
N THR A 43 0.90 15.86 -13.46
CA THR A 43 -0.51 15.58 -13.81
C THR A 43 -1.16 14.63 -12.80
N PHE A 44 -0.39 13.67 -12.28
CA PHE A 44 -0.87 12.75 -11.26
C PHE A 44 -1.02 13.43 -9.88
N MET A 45 -0.11 14.36 -9.54
CA MET A 45 -0.12 15.06 -8.26
C MET A 45 -1.01 16.32 -8.25
N ASN A 46 -1.66 16.64 -9.37
CA ASN A 46 -2.58 17.77 -9.46
C ASN A 46 -3.96 17.36 -8.95
N GLY A 47 -4.36 17.90 -7.79
CA GLY A 47 -5.64 17.62 -7.15
C GLY A 47 -6.90 18.00 -7.94
N SER A 48 -6.76 18.79 -9.03
CA SER A 48 -7.88 19.10 -9.94
C SER A 48 -8.16 17.98 -10.97
N ILE A 49 -7.17 17.11 -11.24
CA ILE A 49 -7.28 16.02 -12.21
C ILE A 49 -7.51 14.69 -11.49
N VAL A 50 -6.80 14.48 -10.40
CA VAL A 50 -6.87 13.26 -9.59
C VAL A 50 -7.29 13.65 -8.18
N ASN A 51 -8.27 12.96 -7.62
CA ASN A 51 -8.68 13.17 -6.23
C ASN A 51 -7.45 13.17 -5.30
N SER A 52 -7.37 14.15 -4.39
CA SER A 52 -6.25 14.32 -3.47
C SER A 52 -5.98 13.06 -2.62
N SER A 53 -7.02 12.32 -2.29
CA SER A 53 -6.91 11.04 -1.58
C SER A 53 -6.18 9.99 -2.40
N ILE A 54 -6.37 9.95 -3.73
CA ILE A 54 -5.67 9.02 -4.63
C ILE A 54 -4.20 9.44 -4.77
N SER A 55 -3.94 10.72 -5.05
CA SER A 55 -2.58 11.21 -5.29
C SER A 55 -1.69 11.10 -4.05
N ASN A 56 -2.22 11.37 -2.86
CA ASN A 56 -1.48 11.28 -1.61
C ASN A 56 -1.10 9.83 -1.23
N ASN A 57 -1.90 8.85 -1.60
CA ASN A 57 -1.62 7.44 -1.32
C ASN A 57 -0.37 6.91 -2.04
N ILE A 58 0.16 7.58 -3.06
CA ILE A 58 1.39 7.18 -3.76
C ILE A 58 2.66 7.36 -2.91
N TYR A 59 2.64 8.24 -1.91
CA TYR A 59 3.81 8.46 -1.05
C TYR A 59 4.17 7.22 -0.22
N LEU A 60 3.18 6.40 0.15
CA LEU A 60 3.43 5.17 0.90
C LEU A 60 4.25 4.15 0.09
N PRO A 61 3.88 3.74 -1.14
CA PRO A 61 4.69 2.86 -1.97
C PRO A 61 6.04 3.46 -2.34
N PHE A 62 6.12 4.76 -2.59
CA PHE A 62 7.38 5.46 -2.82
C PHE A 62 8.33 5.31 -1.63
N PHE A 63 7.86 5.58 -0.41
CA PHE A 63 8.64 5.41 0.81
C PHE A 63 9.04 3.94 1.03
N LEU A 64 8.11 3.01 0.86
CA LEU A 64 8.38 1.57 0.99
C LEU A 64 9.43 1.10 -0.02
N SER A 65 9.41 1.60 -1.26
CA SER A 65 10.41 1.27 -2.27
C SER A 65 11.80 1.79 -1.93
N ALA A 66 11.90 2.98 -1.31
CA ALA A 66 13.17 3.52 -0.80
C ALA A 66 13.71 2.69 0.37
N VAL A 67 12.87 2.37 1.35
CA VAL A 67 13.21 1.50 2.48
C VAL A 67 13.66 0.13 1.97
N PHE A 68 12.93 -0.43 1.02
CA PHE A 68 13.29 -1.70 0.38
C PHE A 68 14.69 -1.61 -0.25
N LEU A 69 14.98 -0.60 -1.05
CA LEU A 69 16.28 -0.41 -1.69
C LEU A 69 17.41 -0.34 -0.65
N ILE A 70 17.24 0.44 0.43
CA ILE A 70 18.21 0.64 1.51
C ILE A 70 18.54 -0.67 2.23
N PHE A 71 17.57 -1.53 2.48
CA PHE A 71 17.79 -2.79 3.21
C PHE A 71 18.14 -3.97 2.30
N PHE A 72 17.57 -4.04 1.12
CA PHE A 72 17.76 -5.17 0.21
C PHE A 72 19.15 -5.20 -0.45
N LEU A 73 19.65 -4.05 -0.91
CA LEU A 73 20.95 -3.98 -1.58
C LEU A 73 22.13 -4.40 -0.69
N PRO A 74 22.22 -3.98 0.59
CA PRO A 74 23.28 -4.45 1.49
C PRO A 74 23.27 -5.98 1.68
N VAL A 75 22.09 -6.59 1.79
CA VAL A 75 21.96 -8.04 1.94
C VAL A 75 22.32 -8.76 0.65
N SER A 76 21.93 -8.23 -0.49
CA SER A 76 22.32 -8.76 -1.80
C SER A 76 23.84 -8.68 -2.01
N CYS A 77 24.46 -7.54 -1.66
CA CYS A 77 25.92 -7.36 -1.68
C CYS A 77 26.63 -8.35 -0.75
N GLN A 78 26.12 -8.52 0.48
CA GLN A 78 26.65 -9.50 1.43
C GLN A 78 26.59 -10.93 0.87
N ALA A 79 25.48 -11.32 0.24
CA ALA A 79 25.32 -12.63 -0.37
C ALA A 79 26.31 -12.83 -1.54
N PHE A 80 26.48 -11.82 -2.38
CA PHE A 80 27.45 -11.83 -3.47
C PHE A 80 28.88 -12.03 -2.96
N LEU A 81 29.33 -11.21 -2.01
CA LEU A 81 30.67 -11.30 -1.45
C LEU A 81 30.90 -12.63 -0.68
N ALA A 82 29.88 -13.14 0.01
CA ALA A 82 29.94 -14.44 0.67
C ALA A 82 30.19 -15.59 -0.32
N SER A 83 29.59 -15.53 -1.51
CA SER A 83 29.79 -16.53 -2.57
C SER A 83 31.21 -16.51 -3.16
N ARG A 84 31.96 -15.44 -2.93
CA ARG A 84 33.32 -15.23 -3.45
C ARG A 84 34.43 -15.51 -2.41
N LYS A 85 34.05 -15.72 -1.15
CA LYS A 85 35.01 -15.88 -0.03
C LYS A 85 36.08 -16.94 -0.29
N GLN A 86 35.72 -18.09 -0.82
CA GLN A 86 36.67 -19.17 -1.07
C GLN A 86 37.65 -18.83 -2.20
N GLU A 87 37.19 -18.19 -3.26
CA GLU A 87 38.00 -17.78 -4.41
C GLU A 87 39.11 -16.79 -3.95
N TYR A 88 38.69 -15.79 -3.14
CA TYR A 88 39.67 -14.85 -2.56
C TYR A 88 40.57 -15.49 -1.50
N GLY A 89 40.08 -16.47 -0.74
CA GLY A 89 40.90 -17.26 0.16
C GLY A 89 42.06 -17.97 -0.56
N VAL A 90 41.78 -18.58 -1.73
CA VAL A 90 42.78 -19.22 -2.58
C VAL A 90 43.75 -18.18 -3.13
N MET A 91 43.26 -17.03 -3.61
CA MET A 91 44.14 -15.96 -4.13
C MET A 91 45.07 -15.38 -3.08
N PHE A 92 44.61 -15.19 -1.85
CA PHE A 92 45.46 -14.77 -0.74
C PHE A 92 46.54 -15.81 -0.42
N SER A 93 46.21 -17.10 -0.52
CA SER A 93 47.24 -18.17 -0.32
C SER A 93 48.27 -18.20 -1.43
N LEU A 94 47.94 -17.72 -2.64
CA LEU A 94 48.83 -17.58 -3.79
C LEU A 94 49.62 -16.26 -3.76
N GLY A 95 49.48 -15.42 -2.71
CA GLY A 95 50.25 -14.21 -2.50
C GLY A 95 49.58 -12.90 -2.94
N MET A 96 48.29 -12.90 -3.29
CA MET A 96 47.55 -11.67 -3.58
C MET A 96 47.46 -10.79 -2.33
N SER A 97 47.78 -9.50 -2.45
CA SER A 97 47.64 -8.54 -1.36
C SER A 97 46.19 -8.19 -1.10
N ARG A 98 45.84 -7.79 0.14
CA ARG A 98 44.50 -7.37 0.49
C ARG A 98 44.04 -6.14 -0.31
N LYS A 99 44.96 -5.25 -0.65
CA LYS A 99 44.70 -4.06 -1.45
C LYS A 99 44.30 -4.44 -2.88
N GLU A 100 45.06 -5.31 -3.53
CA GLU A 100 44.71 -5.81 -4.88
C GLU A 100 43.39 -6.55 -4.92
N ALA A 101 43.08 -7.34 -3.89
CA ALA A 101 41.82 -8.01 -3.77
C ALA A 101 40.63 -7.02 -3.61
N PHE A 102 40.82 -5.96 -2.82
CA PHE A 102 39.83 -4.91 -2.64
C PHE A 102 39.58 -4.13 -3.94
N GLU A 103 40.64 -3.74 -4.63
CA GLU A 103 40.55 -3.04 -5.92
C GLU A 103 39.83 -3.88 -6.98
N ASN A 104 40.11 -5.19 -7.04
CA ASN A 104 39.42 -6.11 -7.94
C ASN A 104 37.93 -6.23 -7.62
N LEU A 105 37.58 -6.41 -6.36
CA LEU A 105 36.17 -6.46 -5.92
C LEU A 105 35.43 -5.15 -6.20
N LEU A 106 36.11 -4.01 -5.97
CA LEU A 106 35.57 -2.69 -6.26
C LEU A 106 35.23 -2.53 -7.74
N PHE A 107 36.21 -2.89 -8.61
CA PHE A 107 36.02 -2.83 -10.06
C PHE A 107 34.81 -3.70 -10.51
N GLU A 108 34.75 -4.95 -10.04
CA GLU A 108 33.64 -5.86 -10.34
C GLU A 108 32.28 -5.29 -9.87
N ASN A 109 32.25 -4.75 -8.64
CA ASN A 109 31.04 -4.17 -8.07
C ASN A 109 30.58 -2.93 -8.84
N VAL A 110 31.48 -2.02 -9.16
CA VAL A 110 31.20 -0.80 -9.93
C VAL A 110 30.65 -1.16 -11.31
N LEU A 111 31.30 -2.10 -12.01
CA LEU A 111 30.89 -2.52 -13.35
C LEU A 111 29.44 -3.08 -13.33
N ILE A 112 29.15 -3.98 -12.40
CA ILE A 112 27.82 -4.58 -12.28
C ILE A 112 26.78 -3.53 -11.90
N SER A 113 27.12 -2.65 -10.95
CA SER A 113 26.18 -1.65 -10.43
C SER A 113 25.86 -0.57 -11.47
N VAL A 114 26.83 -0.12 -12.25
CA VAL A 114 26.61 0.86 -13.33
C VAL A 114 25.73 0.25 -14.44
N LEU A 115 26.03 -0.99 -14.85
CA LEU A 115 25.20 -1.69 -15.84
C LEU A 115 23.78 -1.94 -15.32
N ALA A 116 23.65 -2.33 -14.05
CA ALA A 116 22.35 -2.55 -13.42
C ALA A 116 21.55 -1.25 -13.33
N LEU A 117 22.17 -0.14 -12.92
CA LEU A 117 21.51 1.17 -12.87
C LEU A 117 21.04 1.63 -14.25
N ALA A 118 21.90 1.55 -15.27
CA ALA A 118 21.53 1.98 -16.62
C ALA A 118 20.29 1.23 -17.14
N ILE A 119 20.28 -0.09 -16.98
CA ILE A 119 19.12 -0.91 -17.39
C ILE A 119 17.93 -0.69 -16.47
N ALA A 120 18.15 -0.46 -15.16
CA ALA A 120 17.09 -0.19 -14.19
C ALA A 120 16.34 1.12 -14.47
N LEU A 121 17.04 2.16 -14.90
CA LEU A 121 16.38 3.42 -15.30
C LEU A 121 15.44 3.20 -16.48
N VAL A 122 15.85 2.43 -17.48
CA VAL A 122 15.00 2.08 -18.62
C VAL A 122 13.84 1.18 -18.18
N ALA A 123 14.11 0.14 -17.40
CA ALA A 123 13.08 -0.78 -16.91
C ALA A 123 12.08 -0.05 -15.98
N GLY A 124 12.55 0.85 -15.11
CA GLY A 124 11.69 1.67 -14.25
C GLY A 124 10.79 2.62 -15.04
N THR A 125 11.32 3.19 -16.14
CA THR A 125 10.51 4.00 -17.07
C THR A 125 9.42 3.15 -17.74
N VAL A 126 9.75 1.97 -18.22
CA VAL A 126 8.75 1.06 -18.83
C VAL A 126 7.69 0.64 -17.80
N LEU A 127 8.11 0.32 -16.58
CA LEU A 127 7.18 -0.03 -15.50
C LEU A 127 6.27 1.13 -15.14
N SER A 128 6.79 2.37 -15.06
CA SER A 128 5.97 3.54 -14.80
C SER A 128 4.99 3.81 -15.94
N PHE A 129 5.41 3.63 -17.18
CA PHE A 129 4.50 3.76 -18.34
C PHE A 129 3.37 2.72 -18.29
N LEU A 130 3.69 1.46 -17.98
CA LEU A 130 2.68 0.41 -17.81
C LEU A 130 1.73 0.73 -16.65
N PHE A 131 2.23 1.29 -15.56
CA PHE A 131 1.41 1.73 -14.43
C PHE A 131 0.39 2.80 -14.86
N PHE A 132 0.83 3.83 -15.57
CA PHE A 132 -0.08 4.85 -16.11
C PHE A 132 -1.07 4.30 -17.13
N ALA A 133 -0.65 3.35 -17.97
CA ALA A 133 -1.55 2.70 -18.90
C ALA A 133 -2.68 1.94 -18.18
N VAL A 134 -2.38 1.24 -17.08
CA VAL A 134 -3.40 0.55 -16.28
C VAL A 134 -4.35 1.56 -15.62
N ILE A 135 -3.85 2.67 -15.07
CA ILE A 135 -4.70 3.71 -14.47
C ILE A 135 -5.67 4.28 -15.50
N ILE A 136 -5.20 4.60 -16.69
CA ILE A 136 -6.02 5.23 -17.73
C ILE A 136 -7.05 4.25 -18.30
N TYR A 137 -6.64 3.00 -18.60
CA TYR A 137 -7.49 2.06 -19.35
C TYR A 137 -8.30 1.10 -18.46
N ALA A 138 -7.86 0.80 -17.24
CA ALA A 138 -8.54 -0.14 -16.36
C ALA A 138 -9.33 0.54 -15.25
N ILE A 139 -8.87 1.70 -14.75
CA ILE A 139 -9.50 2.44 -13.65
C ILE A 139 -10.28 3.66 -14.19
N ASP A 140 -10.17 3.94 -15.47
CA ASP A 140 -10.89 5.02 -16.17
C ASP A 140 -10.66 6.43 -15.56
N VAL A 141 -9.40 6.71 -15.21
CA VAL A 141 -8.99 8.04 -14.72
C VAL A 141 -8.44 8.86 -15.88
N TYR A 142 -9.27 9.75 -16.42
CA TYR A 142 -8.90 10.62 -17.53
C TYR A 142 -8.09 11.84 -17.09
N GLY A 143 -7.28 12.37 -18.03
CA GLY A 143 -6.48 13.58 -17.80
C GLY A 143 -5.09 13.35 -17.24
N VAL A 144 -4.79 12.15 -16.76
CA VAL A 144 -3.46 11.78 -16.28
C VAL A 144 -2.59 11.38 -17.47
N GLN A 145 -1.42 12.01 -17.62
CA GLN A 145 -0.46 11.68 -18.69
C GLN A 145 0.90 11.34 -18.11
N TRP A 146 1.53 10.33 -18.69
CA TRP A 146 2.90 10.04 -18.35
C TRP A 146 3.83 11.18 -18.80
N GLN A 147 4.67 11.66 -17.90
CA GLN A 147 5.64 12.73 -18.16
C GLN A 147 7.04 12.30 -17.81
N PHE A 148 8.02 12.74 -18.61
CA PHE A 148 9.42 12.53 -18.29
C PHE A 148 9.85 13.51 -17.19
N CYS A 149 10.15 12.99 -16.00
CA CYS A 149 10.54 13.77 -14.82
C CYS A 149 12.04 13.57 -14.50
N PRO A 150 12.96 14.41 -14.98
CA PRO A 150 14.40 14.22 -14.79
C PRO A 150 14.84 14.18 -13.32
N GLU A 151 14.06 14.79 -12.42
CA GLU A 151 14.32 14.76 -10.97
C GLU A 151 14.20 13.36 -10.39
N ALA A 152 13.24 12.55 -10.85
CA ALA A 152 13.09 11.16 -10.44
C ALA A 152 14.31 10.31 -10.77
N TYR A 153 14.86 10.50 -11.97
CA TYR A 153 16.06 9.78 -12.43
C TYR A 153 17.31 10.19 -11.64
N LYS A 154 17.47 11.50 -11.37
CA LYS A 154 18.56 11.99 -10.51
C LYS A 154 18.46 11.42 -9.10
N LEU A 155 17.27 11.48 -8.50
CA LEU A 155 17.02 10.94 -7.17
C LEU A 155 17.34 9.44 -7.10
N THR A 156 16.89 8.67 -8.10
CA THR A 156 17.18 7.24 -8.21
C THR A 156 18.66 6.97 -8.31
N ALA A 157 19.37 7.67 -9.19
CA ALA A 157 20.81 7.49 -9.39
C ALA A 157 21.61 7.84 -8.14
N VAL A 158 21.29 8.94 -7.46
CA VAL A 158 21.97 9.35 -6.23
C VAL A 158 21.74 8.37 -5.10
N LEU A 159 20.46 8.04 -4.79
CA LEU A 159 20.14 7.13 -3.70
C LEU A 159 20.73 5.73 -3.92
N TYR A 160 20.57 5.18 -5.13
CA TYR A 160 21.14 3.89 -5.50
C TYR A 160 22.67 3.87 -5.33
N THR A 161 23.38 4.87 -5.88
CA THR A 161 24.84 4.94 -5.83
C THR A 161 25.34 5.02 -4.38
N VAL A 162 24.71 5.84 -3.55
CA VAL A 162 25.05 5.97 -2.12
C VAL A 162 24.86 4.64 -1.40
N VAL A 163 23.70 4.00 -1.58
CA VAL A 163 23.39 2.71 -0.91
C VAL A 163 24.35 1.61 -1.36
N VAL A 164 24.65 1.50 -2.65
CA VAL A 164 25.61 0.51 -3.19
C VAL A 164 27.00 0.76 -2.65
N ALA A 165 27.49 2.01 -2.65
CA ALA A 165 28.80 2.37 -2.14
C ALA A 165 28.96 2.03 -0.65
N VAL A 166 28.01 2.45 0.18
CA VAL A 166 28.00 2.14 1.61
C VAL A 166 27.92 0.63 1.85
N SER A 167 27.05 -0.06 1.12
CA SER A 167 26.88 -1.51 1.22
C SER A 167 28.17 -2.26 0.86
N PHE A 168 28.84 -1.83 -0.19
CA PHE A 168 30.09 -2.42 -0.62
C PHE A 168 31.20 -2.20 0.40
N ILE A 169 31.41 -0.96 0.87
CA ILE A 169 32.45 -0.62 1.85
C ILE A 169 32.30 -1.46 3.13
N LEU A 170 31.07 -1.53 3.65
CA LEU A 170 30.78 -2.28 4.88
C LEU A 170 31.02 -3.80 4.72
N ASN A 171 30.60 -4.38 3.61
CA ASN A 171 30.69 -5.82 3.39
C ASN A 171 32.09 -6.26 2.89
N ALA A 172 32.73 -5.50 1.99
CA ALA A 172 34.09 -5.76 1.53
C ALA A 172 35.12 -5.55 2.66
N GLY A 173 34.92 -4.52 3.50
CA GLY A 173 35.76 -4.29 4.68
C GLY A 173 35.74 -5.50 5.62
N ARG A 174 34.59 -6.09 5.88
CA ARG A 174 34.48 -7.33 6.69
C ARG A 174 35.22 -8.50 6.04
N LEU A 175 35.09 -8.69 4.72
CA LEU A 175 35.81 -9.74 3.99
C LEU A 175 37.32 -9.59 4.09
N MET A 176 37.83 -8.36 3.99
CA MET A 176 39.27 -8.07 4.07
C MET A 176 39.85 -8.25 5.48
N LEU A 177 39.04 -8.15 6.53
CA LEU A 177 39.44 -8.37 7.91
C LEU A 177 39.45 -9.86 8.32
N ASP A 178 38.79 -10.73 7.55
CA ASP A 178 38.73 -12.17 7.84
C ASP A 178 40.15 -12.80 7.70
N LYS A 179 40.45 -13.79 8.55
CA LYS A 179 41.71 -14.54 8.50
C LYS A 179 41.69 -15.48 7.29
N ILE A 180 42.83 -15.60 6.58
CA ILE A 180 42.97 -16.47 5.39
C ILE A 180 42.51 -17.90 5.69
N GLY A 181 42.88 -18.45 6.84
CA GLY A 181 42.44 -19.79 7.26
C GLY A 181 40.92 -19.93 7.47
N THR A 182 40.21 -18.83 7.76
CA THR A 182 38.73 -18.84 7.87
C THR A 182 38.07 -18.70 6.51
N LEU A 183 38.72 -18.04 5.56
CA LEU A 183 38.25 -17.90 4.18
C LEU A 183 38.39 -19.21 3.39
N MET A 184 39.45 -19.97 3.63
CA MET A 184 39.71 -21.25 2.96
C MET A 184 39.01 -22.44 3.57
N LYS A 185 38.80 -22.44 4.89
CA LYS A 185 38.04 -23.51 5.57
C LYS A 185 36.56 -23.41 5.19
N ALA A 186 36.12 -24.27 4.28
CA ALA A 186 34.75 -24.80 4.39
C ALA A 186 34.65 -25.28 5.84
N GLN A 187 33.77 -24.64 6.64
CA GLN A 187 33.68 -24.93 8.08
C GLN A 187 33.15 -26.36 8.29
N TYR A 188 34.03 -27.34 8.14
CA TYR A 188 33.79 -28.72 8.61
C TYR A 188 33.90 -28.70 10.13
N ARG A 189 32.89 -28.23 10.83
CA ARG A 189 32.67 -28.53 12.22
C ARG A 189 31.81 -29.79 12.26
N ALA A 190 32.39 -30.89 12.71
CA ALA A 190 31.63 -32.08 13.11
C ALA A 190 30.64 -31.62 14.21
N GLU A 191 29.35 -31.50 13.87
CA GLU A 191 28.32 -31.17 14.84
C GLU A 191 28.00 -32.39 15.65
N LYS A 192 28.16 -32.29 16.97
CA LYS A 192 27.70 -33.32 17.92
C LYS A 192 26.16 -33.24 17.98
N ILE A 193 25.51 -34.35 17.66
CA ILE A 193 24.07 -34.54 17.90
C ILE A 193 23.84 -34.40 19.40
N GLY A 194 22.96 -33.43 19.80
CA GLY A 194 22.65 -33.23 21.21
C GLY A 194 21.95 -34.45 21.83
N LYS A 195 22.03 -34.62 23.16
CA LYS A 195 21.46 -35.74 23.91
C LYS A 195 20.00 -36.06 23.51
N ILE A 196 19.16 -35.05 23.31
CA ILE A 196 17.77 -35.18 22.88
C ILE A 196 17.68 -35.78 21.45
N GLY A 197 18.53 -35.34 20.52
CA GLY A 197 18.58 -35.88 19.16
C GLY A 197 19.01 -37.34 19.13
N THR A 198 19.92 -37.74 20.01
CA THR A 198 20.36 -39.16 20.14
C THR A 198 19.24 -40.06 20.67
N ILE A 199 18.43 -39.56 21.63
CA ILE A 199 17.27 -40.30 22.15
C ILE A 199 16.18 -40.43 21.08
N LEU A 200 15.88 -39.36 20.35
CA LEU A 200 14.89 -39.36 19.27
C LEU A 200 15.31 -40.28 18.11
N CYS A 201 16.60 -40.35 17.76
CA CYS A 201 17.12 -41.31 16.77
C CYS A 201 16.96 -42.76 17.20
N ARG A 202 17.03 -43.03 18.52
CA ARG A 202 16.81 -44.40 19.05
C ARG A 202 15.34 -44.79 19.03
N LEU A 203 14.43 -43.84 19.25
CA LEU A 203 12.99 -44.11 19.31
C LEU A 203 12.34 -44.26 17.92
N ALA A 204 12.82 -43.54 16.91
CA ALA A 204 12.27 -43.58 15.56
C ALA A 204 13.37 -43.47 14.49
N PRO A 205 14.22 -44.51 14.29
CA PRO A 205 15.43 -44.40 13.46
C PRO A 205 15.12 -44.05 12.00
N ASN A 206 14.08 -44.61 11.43
CA ASN A 206 13.76 -44.42 10.00
C ASN A 206 13.10 -43.06 9.70
N TYR A 207 12.51 -42.38 10.68
CA TYR A 207 11.81 -41.10 10.48
C TYR A 207 12.69 -39.91 10.89
N MET A 208 13.50 -40.06 11.94
CA MET A 208 14.27 -38.97 12.55
C MET A 208 15.61 -38.70 11.88
N THR A 209 16.23 -39.67 11.21
CA THR A 209 17.53 -39.49 10.57
C THR A 209 17.51 -38.37 9.53
N PHE A 210 16.48 -38.31 8.69
CA PHE A 210 16.34 -37.29 7.65
C PHE A 210 16.17 -35.89 8.25
N HIS A 211 15.38 -35.79 9.32
CA HIS A 211 15.14 -34.52 10.02
C HIS A 211 16.39 -34.02 10.73
N LEU A 212 17.18 -34.90 11.32
CA LEU A 212 18.42 -34.51 12.00
C LEU A 212 19.53 -34.12 11.04
N VAL A 213 19.66 -34.79 9.90
CA VAL A 213 20.59 -34.36 8.84
C VAL A 213 20.21 -32.97 8.32
N GLY A 214 18.93 -32.71 8.02
CA GLY A 214 18.46 -31.40 7.63
C GLY A 214 18.73 -30.32 8.69
N LEU A 215 18.49 -30.63 9.96
CA LEU A 215 18.74 -29.74 11.09
C LEU A 215 20.24 -29.44 11.28
N SER A 216 21.13 -30.39 11.05
CA SER A 216 22.57 -30.19 11.11
C SER A 216 23.04 -29.19 10.05
N PHE A 217 22.47 -29.25 8.84
CA PHE A 217 22.73 -28.26 7.77
C PHE A 217 22.27 -26.85 8.13
N VAL A 218 21.13 -26.70 8.83
CA VAL A 218 20.63 -25.38 9.28
C VAL A 218 21.54 -24.77 10.35
N ARG A 219 22.01 -25.57 11.31
CA ARG A 219 22.87 -25.08 12.41
C ARG A 219 24.21 -24.56 11.96
N ARG A 220 24.77 -25.09 10.86
CA ARG A 220 26.07 -24.65 10.33
C ARG A 220 26.11 -23.18 9.97
N HIS A 221 25.00 -22.63 9.46
CA HIS A 221 24.93 -21.26 8.90
C HIS A 221 24.16 -20.26 9.79
N LYS A 222 23.92 -20.60 11.04
CA LYS A 222 23.06 -19.83 11.96
C LYS A 222 23.42 -18.34 12.05
N LYS A 223 24.69 -17.97 12.03
CA LYS A 223 25.14 -16.58 12.14
C LYS A 223 24.96 -15.76 10.84
N GLU A 224 25.07 -16.42 9.68
CA GLU A 224 24.94 -15.75 8.39
C GLU A 224 23.48 -15.54 7.98
N TRP A 225 22.60 -16.37 8.52
CA TRP A 225 21.17 -16.38 8.18
C TRP A 225 20.31 -15.43 9.02
N GLY A 226 20.77 -15.03 10.20
CA GLY A 226 19.93 -14.26 11.13
C GLY A 226 19.35 -12.97 10.53
N LEU A 227 20.18 -12.17 9.87
CA LEU A 227 19.74 -10.91 9.23
C LEU A 227 18.82 -11.17 8.03
N ARG A 228 19.16 -12.17 7.20
CA ARG A 228 18.37 -12.55 6.03
C ARG A 228 16.99 -13.09 6.43
N TYR A 229 16.95 -13.83 7.53
CA TYR A 229 15.74 -14.35 8.13
C TYR A 229 14.81 -13.25 8.63
N LEU A 230 15.36 -12.30 9.36
CA LEU A 230 14.64 -11.14 9.86
C LEU A 230 14.08 -10.31 8.69
N LEU A 231 14.88 -10.09 7.65
CA LEU A 231 14.45 -9.35 6.47
C LEU A 231 13.33 -10.07 5.72
N ALA A 232 13.46 -11.36 5.48
CA ALA A 232 12.41 -12.15 4.82
C ALA A 232 11.11 -12.14 5.63
N SER A 233 11.18 -12.28 6.97
CA SER A 233 9.98 -12.23 7.83
C SER A 233 9.34 -10.85 7.82
N LEU A 234 10.13 -9.78 7.83
CA LEU A 234 9.62 -8.41 7.76
C LEU A 234 8.95 -8.11 6.42
N MET A 235 9.54 -8.55 5.31
CA MET A 235 8.94 -8.41 3.97
C MET A 235 7.60 -9.15 3.88
N ILE A 236 7.54 -10.36 4.41
CA ILE A 236 6.29 -11.13 4.45
C ILE A 236 5.27 -10.44 5.36
N ALA A 237 5.67 -9.95 6.53
CA ALA A 237 4.79 -9.20 7.42
C ALA A 237 4.16 -8.00 6.72
N VAL A 238 4.97 -7.18 6.05
CA VAL A 238 4.48 -6.03 5.29
C VAL A 238 3.51 -6.45 4.19
N SER A 239 3.84 -7.50 3.42
CA SER A 239 2.96 -8.00 2.36
C SER A 239 1.61 -8.49 2.88
N VAL A 240 1.60 -9.21 4.00
CA VAL A 240 0.38 -9.73 4.63
C VAL A 240 -0.46 -8.61 5.22
N THR A 241 0.17 -7.63 5.88
CA THR A 241 -0.53 -6.44 6.41
C THR A 241 -1.18 -5.63 5.29
N LEU A 242 -0.43 -5.34 4.22
CA LEU A 242 -0.95 -4.60 3.07
C LEU A 242 -2.12 -5.32 2.41
N ALA A 243 -2.03 -6.66 2.24
CA ALA A 243 -3.13 -7.44 1.68
C ALA A 243 -4.38 -7.39 2.56
N GLY A 244 -4.22 -7.47 3.87
CA GLY A 244 -5.32 -7.32 4.84
C GLY A 244 -5.98 -5.95 4.74
N ILE A 245 -5.20 -4.87 4.74
CA ILE A 245 -5.68 -3.50 4.60
C ILE A 245 -6.49 -3.32 3.31
N CYS A 246 -5.96 -3.75 2.17
CA CYS A 246 -6.63 -3.58 0.88
C CYS A 246 -8.00 -4.23 0.84
N LEU A 247 -8.10 -5.45 1.37
CA LEU A 247 -9.35 -6.22 1.34
C LEU A 247 -10.42 -5.69 2.30
N THR A 248 -10.04 -4.83 3.24
CA THR A 248 -10.97 -4.21 4.21
C THR A 248 -11.31 -2.78 3.89
N LEU A 249 -10.35 -1.97 3.44
CA LEU A 249 -10.58 -0.55 3.13
C LEU A 249 -11.52 -0.35 1.94
N TYR A 250 -11.43 -1.20 0.92
CA TYR A 250 -12.27 -1.05 -0.27
C TYR A 250 -13.78 -1.14 0.02
N PRO A 251 -14.29 -2.20 0.70
CA PRO A 251 -15.69 -2.24 1.10
C PRO A 251 -16.11 -1.10 2.04
N ALA A 252 -15.20 -0.65 2.93
CA ALA A 252 -15.49 0.45 3.85
C ALA A 252 -15.72 1.76 3.08
N PHE A 253 -14.87 2.11 2.12
CA PHE A 253 -15.07 3.31 1.30
C PHE A 253 -16.40 3.33 0.55
N LEU A 254 -16.83 2.18 0.03
CA LEU A 254 -18.13 2.07 -0.65
C LEU A 254 -19.31 2.21 0.32
N GLN A 255 -19.16 1.69 1.53
CA GLN A 255 -20.18 1.82 2.56
C GLN A 255 -20.29 3.25 3.07
N ASP A 256 -19.14 3.91 3.33
CA ASP A 256 -19.10 5.31 3.76
C ASP A 256 -19.78 6.23 2.72
N ALA A 257 -19.48 6.02 1.43
CA ALA A 257 -20.11 6.79 0.36
C ALA A 257 -21.65 6.68 0.36
N LYS A 258 -22.20 5.53 0.77
CA LYS A 258 -23.64 5.31 0.91
C LYS A 258 -24.19 5.91 2.20
N SER A 259 -23.54 5.73 3.34
CA SER A 259 -24.02 6.20 4.65
C SER A 259 -24.03 7.73 4.74
N TYR A 260 -23.04 8.40 4.14
CA TYR A 260 -22.97 9.87 4.09
C TYR A 260 -23.84 10.51 3.01
N SER A 261 -24.61 9.73 2.25
CA SER A 261 -25.52 10.21 1.21
C SER A 261 -26.87 9.51 1.31
N PRO A 262 -27.69 9.80 2.35
CA PRO A 262 -29.02 9.21 2.51
C PRO A 262 -29.98 9.55 1.35
N TYR A 263 -29.80 10.70 0.71
CA TYR A 263 -30.53 11.10 -0.49
C TYR A 263 -29.64 10.96 -1.74
N ASP A 264 -30.26 10.62 -2.86
CA ASP A 264 -29.53 10.28 -4.09
C ASP A 264 -28.98 11.53 -4.79
N MET A 265 -29.67 12.66 -4.66
CA MET A 265 -29.18 13.98 -5.09
C MET A 265 -29.70 15.07 -4.15
N VAL A 266 -28.83 16.00 -3.79
CA VAL A 266 -29.20 17.20 -3.02
C VAL A 266 -28.59 18.42 -3.70
N TYR A 267 -29.39 19.42 -3.99
CA TYR A 267 -28.90 20.74 -4.41
C TYR A 267 -29.63 21.87 -3.68
N SER A 268 -28.96 22.99 -3.52
CA SER A 268 -29.45 24.13 -2.78
C SER A 268 -29.81 25.27 -3.72
N GLU A 269 -31.02 25.82 -3.59
CA GLU A 269 -31.42 27.08 -4.21
C GLU A 269 -31.22 28.21 -3.20
N ILE A 270 -30.47 29.25 -3.55
CA ILE A 270 -30.31 30.45 -2.74
C ILE A 270 -31.07 31.57 -3.42
N TYR A 271 -31.84 32.35 -2.65
CA TYR A 271 -32.65 33.44 -3.18
C TYR A 271 -31.79 34.43 -4.00
N GLY A 272 -32.19 34.63 -5.26
CA GLY A 272 -31.47 35.49 -6.19
C GLY A 272 -30.31 34.84 -6.94
N MET A 273 -29.87 33.62 -6.55
CA MET A 273 -28.73 32.94 -7.20
C MET A 273 -29.15 31.72 -8.02
N ASN A 274 -29.95 30.81 -7.50
CA ASN A 274 -30.26 29.52 -8.14
C ASN A 274 -31.74 29.38 -8.47
N GLN A 275 -32.33 30.36 -9.12
CA GLN A 275 -33.76 30.28 -9.47
C GLN A 275 -33.95 29.37 -10.70
N VAL A 276 -33.76 28.08 -10.50
CA VAL A 276 -34.04 27.08 -11.51
C VAL A 276 -35.37 26.40 -11.17
N PRO A 277 -36.37 26.39 -12.09
CA PRO A 277 -37.63 25.74 -11.85
C PRO A 277 -37.44 24.25 -11.57
N LEU A 278 -37.96 23.77 -10.45
CA LEU A 278 -37.87 22.35 -10.06
C LEU A 278 -38.35 21.41 -11.18
N GLN A 279 -39.34 21.83 -11.96
CA GLN A 279 -39.86 21.06 -13.09
C GLN A 279 -38.84 20.84 -14.19
N ASP A 280 -37.96 21.79 -14.44
CA ASP A 280 -36.91 21.66 -15.44
C ASP A 280 -35.86 20.63 -14.98
N VAL A 281 -35.52 20.62 -13.68
CA VAL A 281 -34.64 19.61 -13.09
C VAL A 281 -35.24 18.21 -13.20
N ILE A 282 -36.53 18.07 -12.87
CA ILE A 282 -37.25 16.79 -13.01
C ILE A 282 -37.27 16.35 -14.47
N HIS A 283 -37.55 17.27 -15.40
CA HIS A 283 -37.57 16.96 -16.83
C HIS A 283 -36.19 16.48 -17.36
N ILE A 284 -35.09 17.08 -16.87
CA ILE A 284 -33.73 16.66 -17.24
C ILE A 284 -33.46 15.24 -16.70
N LEU A 285 -33.83 14.96 -15.45
CA LEU A 285 -33.69 13.65 -14.85
C LEU A 285 -34.46 12.58 -15.64
N GLU A 286 -35.76 12.83 -15.93
CA GLU A 286 -36.61 11.93 -16.70
C GLU A 286 -36.12 11.71 -18.13
N LYS A 287 -35.66 12.77 -18.80
CA LYS A 287 -35.08 12.70 -20.16
C LYS A 287 -33.85 11.78 -20.19
N ASN A 288 -33.09 11.72 -19.10
CA ASN A 288 -31.93 10.83 -18.95
C ASN A 288 -32.28 9.48 -18.32
N GLY A 289 -33.57 9.14 -18.21
CA GLY A 289 -34.04 7.83 -17.73
C GLY A 289 -34.07 7.68 -16.20
N VAL A 290 -33.91 8.77 -15.44
CA VAL A 290 -33.92 8.74 -13.99
C VAL A 290 -35.33 9.00 -13.49
N ALA A 291 -35.98 7.99 -12.90
CA ALA A 291 -37.30 8.12 -12.28
C ALA A 291 -37.18 8.61 -10.84
N VAL A 292 -37.80 9.76 -10.56
CA VAL A 292 -37.84 10.36 -9.24
C VAL A 292 -38.93 9.70 -8.40
N GLU A 293 -38.62 9.19 -7.21
CA GLU A 293 -39.55 8.57 -6.29
C GLU A 293 -40.09 9.59 -5.30
N GLN A 294 -39.23 10.38 -4.69
CA GLN A 294 -39.60 11.36 -3.67
C GLN A 294 -38.71 12.62 -3.79
N ILE A 295 -39.33 13.77 -3.47
CA ILE A 295 -38.61 15.04 -3.34
C ILE A 295 -39.04 15.69 -2.02
N ILE A 296 -38.02 16.03 -1.20
CA ILE A 296 -38.22 16.84 0.01
C ILE A 296 -37.65 18.23 -0.27
N ARG A 297 -38.42 19.26 0.03
CA ARG A 297 -38.03 20.65 -0.12
C ARG A 297 -37.90 21.28 1.26
N LEU A 298 -36.67 21.50 1.70
CA LEU A 298 -36.35 21.98 3.04
C LEU A 298 -35.90 23.45 2.98
N PRO A 299 -36.69 24.39 3.52
CA PRO A 299 -36.28 25.80 3.57
C PRO A 299 -35.12 25.96 4.58
N TYR A 300 -34.14 26.78 4.22
CA TYR A 300 -33.04 27.15 5.12
C TYR A 300 -32.69 28.63 4.96
N ILE A 301 -31.96 29.13 5.93
CA ILE A 301 -31.36 30.47 5.88
C ILE A 301 -29.88 30.30 6.15
N ARG A 302 -29.07 30.94 5.31
CA ARG A 302 -27.62 30.97 5.47
C ARG A 302 -27.15 32.39 5.81
N ASP A 303 -26.38 32.50 6.87
CA ASP A 303 -25.55 33.67 7.12
C ASP A 303 -24.08 33.34 6.75
N ASP A 304 -23.15 34.25 7.08
CA ASP A 304 -21.72 34.07 6.78
C ASP A 304 -21.10 32.84 7.47
N VAL A 305 -21.74 32.27 8.51
CA VAL A 305 -21.18 31.24 9.37
C VAL A 305 -22.04 29.99 9.47
N PHE A 306 -23.39 30.14 9.57
CA PHE A 306 -24.30 29.05 9.91
C PHE A 306 -25.43 28.89 8.90
N ASN A 307 -25.96 27.66 8.84
CA ASN A 307 -27.19 27.32 8.15
C ASN A 307 -28.28 27.04 9.18
N TYR A 308 -29.40 27.75 9.10
CA TYR A 308 -30.52 27.65 10.02
C TYR A 308 -31.68 26.91 9.38
N PHE A 309 -32.18 25.89 10.05
CA PHE A 309 -33.36 25.12 9.61
C PHE A 309 -34.50 25.20 10.62
N PRO A 310 -35.77 25.27 10.17
CA PRO A 310 -36.90 25.32 11.06
C PRO A 310 -37.18 23.92 11.66
N VAL A 311 -37.46 23.86 12.96
CA VAL A 311 -37.62 22.62 13.71
C VAL A 311 -38.81 21.79 13.23
N THR A 312 -39.92 22.42 12.85
CA THR A 312 -41.13 21.70 12.41
C THR A 312 -40.89 20.92 11.12
N GLU A 313 -40.18 21.51 10.16
CA GLU A 313 -39.84 20.84 8.89
C GLU A 313 -38.88 19.66 9.14
N ILE A 314 -37.86 19.84 9.97
CA ILE A 314 -36.93 18.77 10.33
C ILE A 314 -37.64 17.61 11.02
N ASN A 315 -38.51 17.90 11.99
CA ASN A 315 -39.26 16.85 12.69
C ASN A 315 -40.22 16.11 11.76
N ARG A 316 -40.90 16.82 10.87
CA ARG A 316 -41.86 16.24 9.92
C ARG A 316 -41.18 15.33 8.90
N ASP A 317 -40.08 15.81 8.27
CA ASP A 317 -39.53 15.18 7.09
C ASP A 317 -38.49 14.09 7.44
N PHE A 318 -37.88 14.18 8.63
CA PHE A 318 -36.86 13.22 9.08
C PHE A 318 -37.29 12.37 10.29
N GLY A 319 -38.51 12.52 10.76
CA GLY A 319 -39.03 11.75 11.89
C GLY A 319 -38.29 12.01 13.19
N CYS A 320 -37.76 13.24 13.36
CA CYS A 320 -37.11 13.69 14.58
C CYS A 320 -38.18 14.21 15.58
N ASP A 321 -37.83 14.29 16.86
CA ASP A 321 -38.69 14.84 17.93
C ASP A 321 -37.93 15.93 18.71
N TYR A 322 -37.38 16.91 17.97
CA TYR A 322 -36.68 18.03 18.58
C TYR A 322 -37.70 19.04 19.15
N GLN A 323 -37.49 19.40 20.41
CA GLN A 323 -38.30 20.41 21.10
C GLN A 323 -37.46 21.64 21.36
N ILE A 324 -37.61 22.66 20.50
CA ILE A 324 -36.80 23.89 20.54
C ILE A 324 -37.76 25.06 20.75
N GLN A 325 -37.57 25.80 21.84
CA GLN A 325 -38.37 26.98 22.19
C GLN A 325 -37.81 28.23 21.51
N GLU A 326 -38.59 29.31 21.48
CA GLU A 326 -38.15 30.61 20.99
C GLU A 326 -36.90 31.08 21.76
N GLY A 327 -35.88 31.58 21.05
CA GLY A 327 -34.60 31.97 21.61
C GLY A 327 -33.59 30.83 21.82
N GLN A 328 -33.94 29.63 21.34
CA GLN A 328 -33.07 28.45 21.49
C GLN A 328 -32.72 27.84 20.13
N PHE A 329 -31.61 27.07 20.12
CA PHE A 329 -31.21 26.29 18.95
C PHE A 329 -30.55 24.97 19.35
N LEU A 330 -30.56 24.00 18.45
CA LEU A 330 -29.82 22.73 18.52
C LEU A 330 -28.67 22.75 17.51
N ASN A 331 -27.48 22.38 17.94
CA ASN A 331 -26.38 22.14 17.01
C ASN A 331 -26.56 20.76 16.33
N LEU A 332 -26.57 20.72 15.02
CA LEU A 332 -26.60 19.46 14.25
C LEU A 332 -25.27 19.28 13.53
N PHE A 333 -24.60 18.17 13.84
CA PHE A 333 -23.40 17.73 13.14
C PHE A 333 -23.73 16.49 12.32
N GLN A 334 -23.46 16.54 11.02
CA GLN A 334 -23.81 15.45 10.12
C GLN A 334 -22.64 14.49 9.94
N TYR A 335 -22.39 13.71 10.98
CA TYR A 335 -21.37 12.66 11.02
C TYR A 335 -21.97 11.31 11.40
N ASP A 336 -21.34 10.25 10.94
CA ASP A 336 -21.57 8.89 11.41
C ASP A 336 -20.55 8.58 12.52
N LEU A 337 -21.01 8.44 13.75
CA LEU A 337 -20.14 8.14 14.89
C LEU A 337 -19.64 6.68 14.89
N GLU A 338 -20.21 5.83 14.03
CA GLU A 338 -19.82 4.42 13.91
C GLU A 338 -18.79 4.19 12.78
N ASP A 339 -18.43 5.24 12.03
CA ASP A 339 -17.48 5.14 10.92
C ASP A 339 -16.01 4.92 11.35
N GLY A 340 -15.71 5.04 12.65
CA GLY A 340 -14.38 4.85 13.22
C GLY A 340 -13.43 6.03 13.06
N TYR A 341 -13.90 7.18 12.56
CA TYR A 341 -13.10 8.40 12.46
C TYR A 341 -13.28 9.31 13.68
N GLU A 342 -12.23 10.05 14.03
CA GLU A 342 -12.33 11.12 15.03
C GLU A 342 -12.90 12.39 14.36
N HIS A 343 -14.11 12.78 14.75
CA HIS A 343 -14.77 13.98 14.27
C HIS A 343 -14.52 15.16 15.19
N ASN A 344 -14.15 16.31 14.61
CA ASN A 344 -13.93 17.55 15.37
C ASN A 344 -15.26 18.25 15.65
N ILE A 345 -16.01 17.77 16.63
CA ILE A 345 -17.32 18.32 17.02
C ILE A 345 -17.10 19.47 17.98
N GLN A 346 -17.31 20.71 17.51
CA GLN A 346 -17.18 21.94 18.32
C GLN A 346 -18.51 22.68 18.37
N PRO A 347 -19.42 22.32 19.32
CA PRO A 347 -20.72 22.96 19.42
C PRO A 347 -20.61 24.40 19.90
N VAL A 348 -21.46 25.25 19.32
CA VAL A 348 -21.57 26.65 19.72
C VAL A 348 -22.57 26.77 20.85
N SER A 349 -22.25 27.53 21.87
CA SER A 349 -23.13 27.73 23.04
C SER A 349 -24.17 28.84 22.87
N ALA A 350 -23.85 29.86 22.06
CA ALA A 350 -24.74 30.96 21.76
C ALA A 350 -24.42 31.58 20.39
N VAL A 351 -25.44 32.01 19.68
CA VAL A 351 -25.32 32.71 18.38
C VAL A 351 -26.15 33.98 18.46
N THR A 352 -25.63 35.06 17.87
CA THR A 352 -26.37 36.32 17.74
C THR A 352 -26.88 36.42 16.30
N ILE A 353 -28.18 36.47 16.12
CA ILE A 353 -28.83 36.66 14.84
C ILE A 353 -29.23 38.14 14.66
N SER A 354 -29.69 38.50 13.45
CA SER A 354 -30.10 39.87 13.12
C SER A 354 -30.87 40.61 14.23
N GLY A 355 -30.52 41.87 14.48
CA GLY A 355 -31.18 42.72 15.48
C GLY A 355 -30.75 42.44 16.94
N ASP A 356 -29.51 42.03 17.17
CA ASP A 356 -28.93 41.73 18.49
C ASP A 356 -29.63 40.62 19.30
N ARG A 357 -30.42 39.77 18.63
CA ARG A 357 -31.11 38.67 19.27
C ARG A 357 -30.17 37.52 19.51
N LYS A 358 -30.02 37.11 20.78
CA LYS A 358 -29.18 36.00 21.21
C LYS A 358 -30.00 34.71 21.31
N LEU A 359 -29.61 33.71 20.53
CA LEU A 359 -30.08 32.35 20.68
C LEU A 359 -29.10 31.57 21.55
N ARG A 360 -29.62 30.61 22.38
CA ARG A 360 -28.81 29.74 23.23
C ARG A 360 -28.95 28.29 22.82
N SER A 361 -27.87 27.57 22.84
CA SER A 361 -27.88 26.14 22.56
C SER A 361 -28.65 25.36 23.65
N VAL A 362 -29.53 24.46 23.22
CA VAL A 362 -30.22 23.47 24.09
C VAL A 362 -29.48 22.13 24.07
N GLY A 363 -28.56 21.92 23.11
CA GLY A 363 -27.83 20.66 23.00
C GLY A 363 -27.13 20.52 21.66
N THR A 364 -26.63 19.33 21.43
CA THR A 364 -25.95 18.92 20.20
C THR A 364 -26.46 17.55 19.82
N ASP A 365 -26.80 17.37 18.54
CA ASP A 365 -27.07 16.06 17.97
C ASP A 365 -26.05 15.76 16.85
N VAL A 366 -25.65 14.50 16.74
CA VAL A 366 -24.70 14.02 15.75
C VAL A 366 -25.38 12.92 14.96
N LYS A 367 -25.91 13.29 13.80
CA LYS A 367 -26.68 12.39 12.96
C LYS A 367 -26.73 12.90 11.54
N ILE A 368 -26.57 12.01 10.58
CA ILE A 368 -26.76 12.35 9.16
C ILE A 368 -28.26 12.38 8.85
N LEU A 369 -28.82 13.56 8.65
CA LEU A 369 -30.21 13.76 8.24
C LEU A 369 -30.33 13.92 6.72
N PHE A 370 -29.42 14.66 6.11
CA PHE A 370 -29.33 14.85 4.67
C PHE A 370 -27.87 14.78 4.24
N ASN A 371 -27.62 14.73 2.95
CA ASN A 371 -26.26 14.49 2.45
C ASN A 371 -25.22 15.44 3.05
N GLN A 372 -24.13 14.84 3.53
CA GLN A 372 -22.98 15.63 3.92
C GLN A 372 -22.39 16.34 2.70
N ASN A 373 -22.41 17.67 2.73
CA ASN A 373 -21.71 18.52 1.79
C ASN A 373 -21.03 19.64 2.54
N PRO A 374 -20.07 20.37 1.94
CA PRO A 374 -19.36 21.46 2.60
C PRO A 374 -20.30 22.56 3.15
N THR A 375 -21.47 22.71 2.54
CA THR A 375 -22.45 23.71 2.96
C THR A 375 -23.12 23.33 4.30
N PHE A 376 -23.45 22.06 4.52
CA PHE A 376 -24.31 21.63 5.64
C PHE A 376 -23.61 20.76 6.69
N ALA A 377 -22.36 20.34 6.50
CA ALA A 377 -21.71 19.36 7.37
C ALA A 377 -21.54 19.82 8.82
N ASP A 378 -20.94 20.98 9.07
CA ASP A 378 -20.41 21.36 10.37
C ASP A 378 -21.08 22.58 11.01
N LYS A 379 -21.97 23.26 10.27
CA LYS A 379 -22.50 24.58 10.66
C LYS A 379 -24.01 24.65 10.52
N THR A 380 -24.66 23.56 10.88
CA THR A 380 -26.14 23.45 10.83
C THR A 380 -26.75 23.65 12.21
N LEU A 381 -27.66 24.60 12.29
CA LEU A 381 -28.41 24.93 13.49
C LEU A 381 -29.92 24.74 13.23
N ILE A 382 -30.59 23.99 14.11
CA ILE A 382 -32.04 23.85 14.08
C ILE A 382 -32.64 24.85 15.07
N ILE A 383 -33.53 25.70 14.61
CA ILE A 383 -34.14 26.79 15.39
C ILE A 383 -35.66 26.71 15.43
N ASN A 384 -36.27 27.43 16.37
CA ASN A 384 -37.71 27.54 16.44
C ASN A 384 -38.28 28.25 15.21
N ASP A 385 -39.47 27.85 14.74
CA ASP A 385 -40.11 28.38 13.53
C ASP A 385 -40.40 29.88 13.62
N SER A 386 -40.69 30.42 14.81
CA SER A 386 -40.89 31.86 15.00
C SER A 386 -39.62 32.66 14.82
N ASP A 387 -38.48 32.14 15.32
CA ASP A 387 -37.16 32.73 15.13
C ASP A 387 -36.72 32.59 13.69
N PHE A 388 -36.99 31.46 13.04
CA PHE A 388 -36.73 31.25 11.61
C PHE A 388 -37.48 32.26 10.73
N ALA A 389 -38.78 32.48 10.99
CA ALA A 389 -39.60 33.44 10.23
C ALA A 389 -39.08 34.88 10.36
N LYS A 390 -38.63 35.26 11.58
CA LYS A 390 -38.04 36.58 11.84
C LYS A 390 -36.69 36.74 11.13
N LEU A 391 -35.81 35.70 11.24
CA LEU A 391 -34.50 35.70 10.57
C LEU A 391 -34.66 35.78 9.04
N ARG A 392 -35.67 35.11 8.47
CA ARG A 392 -35.95 35.13 7.05
C ARG A 392 -36.38 36.53 6.58
N ALA A 393 -37.14 37.25 7.39
CA ALA A 393 -37.54 38.63 7.07
C ALA A 393 -36.35 39.59 7.10
N ASP A 394 -35.42 39.39 8.04
CA ASP A 394 -34.24 40.24 8.23
C ASP A 394 -33.07 39.90 7.26
N THR A 395 -33.02 38.66 6.72
CA THR A 395 -31.95 38.20 5.83
C THR A 395 -32.52 37.60 4.54
N PRO A 396 -33.21 38.39 3.69
CA PRO A 396 -33.86 37.87 2.49
C PRO A 396 -32.86 37.30 1.47
N GLY A 397 -31.62 37.81 1.41
CA GLY A 397 -30.58 37.35 0.50
C GLY A 397 -29.95 36.01 0.90
N GLY A 398 -30.12 35.57 2.16
CA GLY A 398 -29.61 34.28 2.66
C GLY A 398 -30.66 33.16 2.67
N ALA A 399 -31.91 33.44 2.28
CA ALA A 399 -32.97 32.44 2.23
C ALA A 399 -32.76 31.50 1.04
N GLY A 400 -32.88 30.20 1.29
CA GLY A 400 -32.71 29.16 0.28
C GLY A 400 -33.65 27.97 0.49
N ILE A 401 -33.64 27.04 -0.46
CA ILE A 401 -34.35 25.77 -0.39
C ILE A 401 -33.36 24.66 -0.73
N ALA A 402 -33.22 23.70 0.16
CA ALA A 402 -32.51 22.45 -0.12
C ALA A 402 -33.50 21.43 -0.73
N ASN A 403 -33.22 20.99 -1.94
CA ASN A 403 -34.01 20.00 -2.65
C ASN A 403 -33.32 18.65 -2.52
N LEU A 404 -33.97 17.70 -1.87
CA LEU A 404 -33.46 16.37 -1.60
C LEU A 404 -34.26 15.35 -2.44
N PHE A 405 -33.59 14.61 -3.28
CA PHE A 405 -34.17 13.66 -4.21
C PHE A 405 -33.89 12.23 -3.80
N GLN A 406 -34.91 11.38 -3.91
CA GLN A 406 -34.76 9.92 -3.93
C GLN A 406 -35.21 9.40 -5.29
N PHE A 407 -34.39 8.50 -5.86
CA PHE A 407 -34.63 7.88 -7.16
C PHE A 407 -35.03 6.42 -7.00
N GLN A 408 -35.78 5.88 -7.97
CA GLN A 408 -36.12 4.45 -7.97
C GLN A 408 -34.88 3.57 -8.13
N ASN A 409 -33.94 4.01 -8.95
CA ASN A 409 -32.65 3.38 -9.14
C ASN A 409 -31.54 4.45 -9.17
N TRP A 410 -30.88 4.64 -8.05
CA TRP A 410 -29.84 5.65 -7.93
C TRP A 410 -28.54 5.25 -8.65
N GLU A 411 -28.26 3.95 -8.87
CA GLU A 411 -27.01 3.47 -9.48
C GLU A 411 -26.89 3.90 -10.94
N ASP A 412 -28.00 4.04 -11.65
CA ASP A 412 -28.07 4.48 -13.05
C ASP A 412 -28.29 6.00 -13.20
N SER A 413 -28.26 6.78 -12.11
CA SER A 413 -28.61 8.21 -12.13
C SER A 413 -27.51 9.16 -12.62
N TYR A 414 -26.29 8.67 -12.89
CA TYR A 414 -25.14 9.52 -13.21
C TYR A 414 -25.39 10.48 -14.38
N ALA A 415 -25.98 9.99 -15.48
CA ALA A 415 -26.25 10.83 -16.64
C ALA A 415 -27.28 11.94 -16.34
N GLY A 416 -28.29 11.64 -15.55
CA GLY A 416 -29.31 12.61 -15.10
C GLY A 416 -28.71 13.69 -14.19
N VAL A 417 -27.94 13.26 -13.19
CA VAL A 417 -27.27 14.19 -12.25
C VAL A 417 -26.27 15.09 -12.98
N SER A 418 -25.48 14.53 -13.90
CA SER A 418 -24.53 15.31 -14.71
C SER A 418 -25.25 16.34 -15.58
N GLY A 419 -26.39 15.97 -16.19
CA GLY A 419 -27.23 16.88 -16.96
C GLY A 419 -27.83 18.01 -16.09
N VAL A 420 -28.21 17.71 -14.86
CA VAL A 420 -28.68 18.74 -13.91
C VAL A 420 -27.53 19.68 -13.53
N LYS A 421 -26.33 19.17 -13.28
CA LYS A 421 -25.16 20.00 -12.99
C LYS A 421 -24.84 20.98 -14.13
N GLU A 422 -24.83 20.48 -15.36
CA GLU A 422 -24.57 21.27 -16.55
C GLU A 422 -25.65 22.38 -16.70
N TYR A 423 -26.91 22.02 -16.54
CA TYR A 423 -28.02 22.97 -16.61
C TYR A 423 -27.95 24.04 -15.52
N LEU A 424 -27.64 23.67 -14.28
CA LEU A 424 -27.46 24.63 -13.18
C LEU A 424 -26.26 25.55 -13.45
N HIS A 425 -25.19 25.03 -14.00
CA HIS A 425 -24.01 25.83 -14.33
C HIS A 425 -24.27 26.82 -15.48
N GLU A 426 -24.99 26.39 -16.52
CA GLU A 426 -25.35 27.28 -17.65
C GLU A 426 -26.30 28.40 -17.24
N ASN A 427 -27.25 28.16 -16.35
CA ASN A 427 -28.23 29.13 -15.91
C ASN A 427 -27.73 30.04 -14.79
N ASN A 428 -26.66 29.68 -14.12
CA ASN A 428 -26.03 30.46 -13.06
C ASN A 428 -24.51 30.50 -13.29
N PRO A 429 -24.04 31.26 -14.26
CA PRO A 429 -22.59 31.43 -14.48
C PRO A 429 -22.00 32.11 -13.26
N LEU A 430 -21.10 31.42 -12.58
CA LEU A 430 -20.43 31.89 -11.38
C LEU A 430 -19.13 32.60 -11.71
N ASP A 431 -18.79 33.57 -10.88
CA ASP A 431 -17.44 34.08 -10.75
C ASP A 431 -16.57 33.01 -10.06
N GLU A 432 -15.28 32.89 -10.42
CA GLU A 432 -14.37 31.83 -9.93
C GLU A 432 -14.30 31.71 -8.39
N ASN A 433 -14.69 32.77 -7.68
CA ASN A 433 -14.71 32.82 -6.21
C ASN A 433 -16.02 32.32 -5.55
N GLU A 434 -17.09 32.11 -6.32
CA GLU A 434 -18.43 31.76 -5.83
C GLU A 434 -18.83 30.31 -6.07
N GLN A 435 -17.88 29.43 -6.45
CA GLN A 435 -18.13 28.02 -6.78
C GLN A 435 -18.79 27.19 -5.66
N LEU A 436 -18.73 27.65 -4.43
CA LEU A 436 -19.28 26.94 -3.25
C LEU A 436 -20.81 26.97 -3.16
N TYR A 437 -21.49 27.84 -3.89
CA TYR A 437 -22.96 28.03 -3.74
C TYR A 437 -23.81 27.01 -4.52
N TYR A 438 -23.21 26.20 -5.40
CA TYR A 438 -23.93 25.31 -6.33
C TYR A 438 -23.52 23.85 -6.24
N GLU A 439 -22.97 23.43 -5.13
CA GLU A 439 -22.59 22.02 -5.01
C GLU A 439 -23.86 21.15 -5.00
N ILE A 440 -23.99 20.35 -6.05
CA ILE A 440 -24.86 19.19 -6.03
C ILE A 440 -24.13 18.09 -5.27
N SER A 441 -24.69 17.64 -4.17
CA SER A 441 -24.26 16.43 -3.52
C SER A 441 -24.97 15.24 -4.16
N SER A 442 -24.22 14.36 -4.80
CA SER A 442 -24.77 13.20 -5.49
C SER A 442 -24.20 11.92 -4.93
N LYS A 443 -25.09 10.99 -4.56
CA LYS A 443 -24.72 9.66 -4.07
C LYS A 443 -23.98 8.85 -5.12
N VAL A 444 -24.45 8.88 -6.37
CA VAL A 444 -23.85 8.12 -7.47
C VAL A 444 -22.42 8.62 -7.76
N GLU A 445 -22.17 9.92 -7.73
CA GLU A 445 -20.82 10.45 -7.95
C GLU A 445 -19.89 10.10 -6.79
N LYS A 446 -20.33 10.30 -5.54
CA LYS A 446 -19.54 9.92 -4.36
C LYS A 446 -19.23 8.42 -4.36
N TYR A 447 -20.19 7.58 -4.77
CA TYR A 447 -20.00 6.15 -4.86
C TYR A 447 -18.99 5.77 -5.97
N GLN A 448 -19.10 6.36 -7.16
CA GLN A 448 -18.16 6.14 -8.26
C GLN A 448 -16.76 6.65 -7.93
N ASP A 449 -16.65 7.79 -7.24
CA ASP A 449 -15.36 8.31 -6.79
C ASP A 449 -14.73 7.40 -5.72
N ALA A 450 -15.52 6.86 -4.81
CA ALA A 450 -15.06 5.88 -3.81
C ALA A 450 -14.66 4.56 -4.48
N GLU A 451 -15.43 4.09 -5.47
CA GLU A 451 -15.12 2.89 -6.25
C GLU A 451 -13.81 3.04 -7.01
N LYS A 452 -13.65 4.10 -7.79
CA LYS A 452 -12.41 4.38 -8.54
C LYS A 452 -11.21 4.57 -7.62
N SER A 453 -11.40 5.27 -6.50
CA SER A 453 -10.34 5.47 -5.50
C SER A 453 -9.94 4.15 -4.84
N GLY A 454 -10.91 3.31 -4.52
CA GLY A 454 -10.69 2.00 -3.94
C GLY A 454 -10.02 1.03 -4.92
N GLU A 455 -10.46 0.99 -6.18
CA GLU A 455 -9.83 0.18 -7.23
C GLU A 455 -8.38 0.60 -7.48
N PHE A 456 -8.12 1.91 -7.50
CA PHE A 456 -6.76 2.44 -7.60
C PHE A 456 -5.90 2.00 -6.42
N LEU A 457 -6.41 2.10 -5.20
CA LEU A 457 -5.70 1.66 -4.00
C LEU A 457 -5.40 0.16 -4.05
N LEU A 458 -6.37 -0.67 -4.43
CA LEU A 458 -6.19 -2.11 -4.60
C LEU A 458 -5.10 -2.42 -5.62
N PHE A 459 -5.14 -1.77 -6.79
CA PHE A 459 -4.12 -1.93 -7.83
C PHE A 459 -2.72 -1.54 -7.33
N LEU A 460 -2.62 -0.38 -6.70
CA LEU A 460 -1.36 0.14 -6.16
C LEU A 460 -0.76 -0.83 -5.13
N MET A 461 -1.57 -1.31 -4.20
CA MET A 461 -1.12 -2.22 -3.16
C MET A 461 -0.79 -3.61 -3.71
N ALA A 462 -1.59 -4.15 -4.63
CA ALA A 462 -1.29 -5.42 -5.30
C ALA A 462 0.05 -5.35 -6.05
N PHE A 463 0.32 -4.22 -6.70
CA PHE A 463 1.59 -3.97 -7.36
C PHE A 463 2.76 -3.98 -6.36
N VAL A 464 2.65 -3.26 -5.24
CA VAL A 464 3.66 -3.23 -4.17
C VAL A 464 3.88 -4.62 -3.56
N ILE A 465 2.79 -5.33 -3.25
CA ILE A 465 2.85 -6.70 -2.71
C ILE A 465 3.58 -7.63 -3.69
N GLY A 466 3.24 -7.57 -4.98
CA GLY A 466 3.90 -8.37 -6.03
C GLY A 466 5.41 -8.11 -6.09
N LEU A 467 5.82 -6.85 -5.95
CA LEU A 467 7.22 -6.45 -5.95
C LEU A 467 7.97 -6.93 -4.70
N ILE A 468 7.36 -6.84 -3.52
CA ILE A 468 7.94 -7.34 -2.27
C ILE A 468 8.08 -8.88 -2.32
N ILE A 469 7.09 -9.59 -2.86
CA ILE A 469 7.15 -11.05 -3.04
C ILE A 469 8.28 -11.43 -4.02
N MET A 470 8.40 -10.72 -5.15
CA MET A 470 9.48 -10.95 -6.11
C MET A 470 10.85 -10.74 -5.45
N ALA A 471 10.99 -9.70 -4.65
CA ALA A 471 12.21 -9.40 -3.91
C ALA A 471 12.53 -10.45 -2.84
N ALA A 472 11.54 -10.90 -2.08
CA ALA A 472 11.69 -12.02 -1.14
C ALA A 472 12.12 -13.30 -1.87
N PHE A 473 11.54 -13.57 -3.04
CA PHE A 473 11.95 -14.70 -3.90
C PHE A 473 13.40 -14.60 -4.36
N LEU A 474 13.84 -13.43 -4.82
CA LEU A 474 15.25 -13.19 -5.22
C LEU A 474 16.21 -13.36 -4.03
N LEU A 475 15.81 -12.91 -2.85
CA LEU A 475 16.59 -13.09 -1.62
C LEU A 475 16.73 -14.58 -1.26
N ILE A 476 15.63 -15.33 -1.29
CA ILE A 476 15.62 -16.79 -1.06
C ILE A 476 16.48 -17.50 -2.09
N HIS A 477 16.31 -17.16 -3.37
CA HIS A 477 17.10 -17.72 -4.46
C HIS A 477 18.59 -17.44 -4.29
N SER A 478 18.96 -16.23 -3.92
CA SER A 478 20.35 -15.83 -3.60
C SER A 478 20.94 -16.71 -2.48
N CYS A 479 20.17 -16.95 -1.44
CA CYS A 479 20.59 -17.78 -0.32
C CYS A 479 20.84 -19.24 -0.73
N ILE A 480 19.99 -19.81 -1.54
CA ILE A 480 20.14 -21.20 -2.01
C ILE A 480 21.38 -21.31 -2.91
N GLN A 481 21.61 -20.32 -3.75
CA GLN A 481 22.76 -20.34 -4.67
C GLN A 481 24.12 -20.22 -3.97
N THR A 482 24.20 -19.45 -2.88
CA THR A 482 25.45 -19.37 -2.09
C THR A 482 25.87 -20.73 -1.50
N GLU A 483 24.94 -21.66 -1.33
CA GLU A 483 25.19 -22.97 -0.76
C GLU A 483 25.26 -24.11 -1.79
N LYS A 484 25.07 -23.80 -3.08
CA LYS A 484 24.99 -24.83 -4.14
C LYS A 484 26.19 -25.77 -4.17
N GLU A 485 27.41 -25.25 -4.05
CA GLU A 485 28.63 -26.05 -4.06
C GLU A 485 28.73 -26.97 -2.83
N GLU A 486 28.33 -26.47 -1.66
CA GLU A 486 28.33 -27.25 -0.42
C GLU A 486 27.24 -28.34 -0.45
N ASN A 487 26.05 -28.00 -0.95
CA ASN A 487 24.97 -28.97 -1.13
C ASN A 487 25.34 -30.07 -2.12
N SER A 488 25.99 -29.72 -3.24
CA SER A 488 26.43 -30.73 -4.22
C SER A 488 27.41 -31.73 -3.61
N ARG A 489 28.39 -31.24 -2.81
CA ARG A 489 29.31 -32.13 -2.08
C ARG A 489 28.58 -32.99 -1.05
N ALA A 490 27.61 -32.41 -0.35
CA ALA A 490 26.79 -33.14 0.62
C ALA A 490 25.95 -34.22 -0.05
N VAL A 491 25.32 -33.92 -1.21
CA VAL A 491 24.57 -34.90 -2.02
C VAL A 491 25.46 -36.06 -2.43
N CYS A 492 26.66 -35.77 -2.94
CA CYS A 492 27.63 -36.77 -3.34
C CYS A 492 28.05 -37.69 -2.14
N SER A 493 28.30 -37.08 -0.98
CA SER A 493 28.63 -37.80 0.24
C SER A 493 27.47 -38.68 0.72
N LEU A 494 26.23 -38.22 0.66
CA LEU A 494 25.05 -39.00 1.05
C LEU A 494 24.79 -40.18 0.09
N ARG A 495 25.03 -40.01 -1.22
CA ARG A 495 24.98 -41.10 -2.20
C ARG A 495 26.02 -42.17 -1.91
N LEU A 496 27.27 -41.77 -1.55
CA LEU A 496 28.31 -42.68 -1.15
C LEU A 496 27.97 -43.48 0.12
N LEU A 497 27.14 -42.91 1.00
CA LEU A 497 26.60 -43.59 2.18
C LEU A 497 25.41 -44.52 1.86
N GLY A 498 25.01 -44.65 0.59
CA GLY A 498 23.95 -45.54 0.14
C GLY A 498 22.54 -44.93 0.20
N MET A 499 22.39 -43.63 0.39
CA MET A 499 21.08 -42.97 0.36
C MET A 499 20.52 -42.86 -1.07
N THR A 500 19.24 -43.15 -1.22
CA THR A 500 18.53 -42.96 -2.51
C THR A 500 18.28 -41.47 -2.81
N ASP A 501 18.16 -41.12 -4.08
CA ASP A 501 17.88 -39.73 -4.49
C ASP A 501 16.57 -39.19 -3.87
N LYS A 502 15.56 -40.04 -3.67
CA LYS A 502 14.31 -39.65 -2.99
C LYS A 502 14.52 -39.25 -1.53
N GLU A 503 15.40 -39.94 -0.83
CA GLU A 503 15.75 -39.65 0.55
C GLU A 503 16.59 -38.38 0.66
N ILE A 504 17.52 -38.19 -0.26
CA ILE A 504 18.34 -36.98 -0.34
C ILE A 504 17.44 -35.73 -0.62
N VAL A 505 16.48 -35.85 -1.54
CA VAL A 505 15.49 -34.77 -1.78
C VAL A 505 14.71 -34.45 -0.51
N LYS A 506 14.26 -35.48 0.26
CA LYS A 506 13.57 -35.21 1.54
C LYS A 506 14.45 -34.46 2.53
N CYS A 507 15.73 -34.80 2.66
CA CYS A 507 16.68 -34.12 3.53
C CYS A 507 16.85 -32.65 3.13
N LEU A 508 17.03 -32.39 1.84
CA LEU A 508 17.19 -31.00 1.32
C LEU A 508 15.88 -30.21 1.43
N CYS A 509 14.74 -30.81 1.14
CA CYS A 509 13.43 -30.19 1.34
C CYS A 509 13.23 -29.80 2.81
N TYR A 510 13.54 -30.68 3.75
CA TYR A 510 13.42 -30.40 5.18
C TYR A 510 14.38 -29.30 5.65
N LYS A 511 15.63 -29.30 5.16
CA LYS A 511 16.59 -28.22 5.38
C LYS A 511 16.02 -26.88 4.95
N ASN A 512 15.51 -26.81 3.73
CA ASN A 512 14.97 -25.58 3.16
C ASN A 512 13.63 -25.19 3.81
N PHE A 513 12.79 -26.16 4.17
CA PHE A 513 11.58 -25.93 4.94
C PHE A 513 11.86 -25.22 6.28
N LEU A 514 12.82 -25.74 7.06
CA LEU A 514 13.22 -25.12 8.33
C LEU A 514 13.82 -23.71 8.16
N ARG A 515 14.23 -23.33 6.95
CA ARG A 515 14.80 -22.02 6.67
C ARG A 515 13.80 -20.99 6.19
N PHE A 516 12.81 -21.39 5.40
CA PHE A 516 11.93 -20.47 4.69
C PHE A 516 10.50 -20.42 5.23
N ILE A 517 10.00 -21.50 5.82
CA ILE A 517 8.65 -21.50 6.39
C ILE A 517 8.56 -20.71 7.70
N PRO A 518 9.51 -20.81 8.64
CA PRO A 518 9.42 -20.00 9.86
C PRO A 518 9.41 -18.49 9.62
N PRO A 519 10.18 -17.90 8.67
CA PRO A 519 9.99 -16.48 8.33
C PRO A 519 8.59 -16.14 7.85
N ALA A 520 7.95 -17.03 7.08
CA ALA A 520 6.58 -16.83 6.63
C ALA A 520 5.61 -16.85 7.81
N VAL A 521 5.76 -17.80 8.73
CA VAL A 521 4.93 -17.90 9.94
C VAL A 521 5.17 -16.69 10.86
N VAL A 522 6.43 -16.33 11.12
CA VAL A 522 6.78 -15.17 11.95
C VAL A 522 6.28 -13.89 11.31
N GLY A 523 6.42 -13.74 9.98
CA GLY A 523 5.90 -12.59 9.24
C GLY A 523 4.38 -12.46 9.37
N THR A 524 3.65 -13.57 9.21
CA THR A 524 2.19 -13.58 9.39
C THR A 524 1.78 -13.24 10.84
N ILE A 525 2.53 -13.72 11.84
CA ILE A 525 2.27 -13.37 13.23
C ILE A 525 2.57 -11.89 13.49
N LEU A 526 3.67 -11.36 12.96
CA LEU A 526 4.03 -9.94 13.11
C LEU A 526 3.01 -9.00 12.43
N SER A 527 2.35 -9.45 11.37
CA SER A 527 1.30 -8.66 10.70
C SER A 527 0.02 -8.51 11.54
N PHE A 528 -0.15 -9.35 12.56
CA PHE A 528 -1.36 -9.35 13.39
C PHE A 528 -1.55 -8.05 14.17
N MET A 529 -0.46 -7.50 14.74
CA MET A 529 -0.51 -6.25 15.51
C MET A 529 -0.97 -5.03 14.68
N PRO A 530 -0.33 -4.72 13.54
CA PRO A 530 -0.76 -3.62 12.71
C PRO A 530 -2.18 -3.83 12.16
N SER A 531 -2.53 -5.06 11.76
CA SER A 531 -3.86 -5.37 11.25
C SER A 531 -4.94 -5.22 12.32
N TYR A 532 -4.65 -5.61 13.56
CA TYR A 532 -5.56 -5.44 14.68
C TYR A 532 -5.78 -3.96 15.00
N TYR A 533 -4.69 -3.17 15.08
CA TYR A 533 -4.78 -1.74 15.35
C TYR A 533 -5.58 -0.99 14.28
N LEU A 534 -5.31 -1.27 13.01
CA LEU A 534 -6.05 -0.67 11.90
C LEU A 534 -7.53 -1.09 11.91
N ASN A 535 -7.80 -2.34 12.24
CA ASN A 535 -9.16 -2.83 12.37
C ASN A 535 -9.94 -2.12 13.49
N GLU A 536 -9.29 -1.87 14.63
CA GLU A 536 -9.89 -1.13 15.75
C GLU A 536 -10.09 0.35 15.42
N SER A 537 -9.11 0.97 14.73
CA SER A 537 -9.15 2.40 14.37
C SER A 537 -10.17 2.75 13.29
N TYR A 538 -10.48 1.81 12.39
CA TYR A 538 -11.38 2.04 11.24
C TYR A 538 -12.67 1.21 11.29
N GLY A 539 -12.99 0.56 12.39
CA GLY A 539 -14.23 -0.21 12.55
C GLY A 539 -14.43 -1.40 11.61
N MET A 540 -13.34 -1.87 10.96
CA MET A 540 -13.42 -2.78 9.79
C MET A 540 -13.81 -4.24 10.09
N GLY A 541 -14.11 -4.60 11.32
CA GLY A 541 -14.44 -5.98 11.72
C GLY A 541 -13.26 -6.97 11.59
N THR A 542 -13.52 -8.25 11.84
CA THR A 542 -12.48 -9.31 11.83
C THR A 542 -12.05 -9.78 10.44
N ASN A 543 -12.73 -9.31 9.37
CA ASN A 543 -12.54 -9.81 8.01
C ASN A 543 -11.13 -9.53 7.45
N GLY A 544 -10.54 -8.37 7.76
CA GLY A 544 -9.20 -8.01 7.31
C GLY A 544 -8.11 -8.88 7.91
N ILE A 545 -8.24 -9.24 9.17
CA ILE A 545 -7.31 -10.15 9.85
C ILE A 545 -7.39 -11.53 9.21
N LEU A 546 -8.62 -12.02 8.96
CA LEU A 546 -8.85 -13.31 8.31
C LEU A 546 -8.27 -13.34 6.89
N ALA A 547 -8.48 -12.30 6.10
CA ALA A 547 -7.94 -12.15 4.75
C ALA A 547 -6.38 -12.16 4.77
N GLY A 548 -5.76 -11.45 5.71
CA GLY A 548 -4.31 -11.45 5.90
C GLY A 548 -3.77 -12.85 6.24
N ILE A 549 -4.45 -13.59 7.11
CA ILE A 549 -4.07 -14.98 7.46
C ILE A 549 -4.17 -15.89 6.24
N VAL A 550 -5.27 -15.83 5.49
CA VAL A 550 -5.47 -16.64 4.27
C VAL A 550 -4.36 -16.34 3.25
N PHE A 551 -4.04 -15.07 3.04
CA PHE A 551 -2.94 -14.67 2.16
C PHE A 551 -1.58 -15.22 2.64
N GLY A 552 -1.28 -15.13 3.93
CA GLY A 552 -0.07 -15.69 4.54
C GLY A 552 0.05 -17.20 4.34
N VAL A 553 -1.06 -17.93 4.47
CA VAL A 553 -1.12 -19.39 4.21
C VAL A 553 -0.85 -19.70 2.74
N ILE A 554 -1.47 -18.97 1.81
CA ILE A 554 -1.26 -19.13 0.35
C ILE A 554 0.22 -18.89 0.02
N LEU A 555 0.82 -17.86 0.58
CA LEU A 555 2.22 -17.51 0.39
C LEU A 555 3.15 -18.61 0.94
N ALA A 556 2.86 -19.16 2.11
CA ALA A 556 3.61 -20.27 2.71
C ALA A 556 3.54 -21.54 1.83
N ILE A 557 2.36 -21.86 1.28
CA ILE A 557 2.17 -22.97 0.33
C ILE A 557 3.00 -22.72 -0.93
N GLY A 558 2.96 -21.51 -1.49
CA GLY A 558 3.77 -21.12 -2.67
C GLY A 558 5.27 -21.33 -2.42
N ILE A 559 5.78 -20.85 -1.28
CA ILE A 559 7.17 -21.04 -0.86
C ILE A 559 7.50 -22.53 -0.77
N PHE A 560 6.63 -23.34 -0.18
CA PHE A 560 6.85 -24.80 -0.06
C PHE A 560 6.96 -25.50 -1.42
N VAL A 561 6.10 -25.14 -2.38
CA VAL A 561 6.15 -25.71 -3.75
C VAL A 561 7.47 -25.35 -4.44
N VAL A 562 7.92 -24.09 -4.30
CA VAL A 562 9.22 -23.64 -4.85
C VAL A 562 10.39 -24.40 -4.23
N ILE A 563 10.40 -24.55 -2.90
CA ILE A 563 11.43 -25.29 -2.17
C ILE A 563 11.52 -26.74 -2.68
N ARG A 564 10.39 -27.40 -2.84
CA ARG A 564 10.34 -28.78 -3.32
C ARG A 564 10.92 -28.93 -4.72
N ARG A 565 10.46 -28.11 -5.67
CA ARG A 565 10.97 -28.13 -7.05
C ARG A 565 12.48 -27.85 -7.11
N TYR A 566 12.93 -26.93 -6.26
CA TYR A 566 14.34 -26.56 -6.19
C TYR A 566 15.20 -27.71 -5.68
N SER A 567 14.78 -28.36 -4.60
CA SER A 567 15.49 -29.51 -4.00
C SER A 567 15.55 -30.70 -4.97
N GLU A 568 14.46 -30.98 -5.71
CA GLU A 568 14.44 -32.02 -6.75
C GLU A 568 15.44 -31.71 -7.88
N LYS A 569 15.53 -30.44 -8.32
CA LYS A 569 16.47 -30.01 -9.36
C LYS A 569 17.92 -30.09 -8.91
N GLU A 570 18.20 -29.75 -7.66
CA GLU A 570 19.55 -29.76 -7.09
C GLU A 570 20.12 -31.19 -7.03
N VAL A 571 19.32 -32.17 -6.61
CA VAL A 571 19.72 -33.58 -6.58
C VAL A 571 19.94 -34.17 -7.98
N LYS A 572 19.16 -33.73 -9.00
CA LYS A 572 19.35 -34.19 -10.39
C LYS A 572 20.62 -33.65 -11.05
N ILE A 573 21.09 -32.47 -10.64
CA ILE A 573 22.28 -31.82 -11.22
C ILE A 573 23.57 -32.24 -10.51
N SER A 574 23.50 -32.62 -9.23
CA SER A 574 24.61 -33.12 -8.42
C SER A 574 24.79 -34.64 -8.60
#